data_251b1ac5b3f4506cbe8e5e16b1442f02
#
_entry.id   251b1ac5b3f4506cbe8e5e16b1442f02
#
_cell.length_a   1.000
_cell.length_b   1.000
_cell.length_c   1.000
_cell.angle_alpha   90.00
_cell.angle_beta   90.00
_cell.angle_gamma   90.00
#
_symmetry.space_group_name_H-M   'P 1'
#
loop_
_entity.id
_entity.type
_entity.pdbx_description
1 polymer ?
#
loop_
_entity_poly.entity_id
_entity_poly.type
_entity_poly.pdbx_seq_one_letter_code
_entity_poly.pdbx_strand_id
1 'polypeptide(L)'
;MEIQQGIKEFLIEIEVRKYTPRTIRGYRNNLNLFLRFCTEHEIAAIENVTLATVKQFTRAMTASKKKGTYINGILKGVKSFLQYCYEEGYGAFNTKCCFPWCKEERAVITAFTPQQVKTMFQNCRGSDFKAIRDRTILTMLIDTGIRCLELCSIRPSDIHEDYIIIQGKNHKQRVVPITPILRKNMVKYEAVKESYFRYKNTDDTYFLSFHGRALTVSAVEVLMKKYGSGIEGIRVSPHTCRHFF
;
A
#
# COMPACT_ATOMS: atom_id res chain seq x y z
N MET A 1 30.40 -1.43 -16.97
CA MET A 1 29.58 -2.47 -16.29
C MET A 1 28.26 -2.65 -17.01
N GLU A 2 27.73 -3.86 -17.18
CA GLU A 2 26.42 -4.09 -17.77
C GLU A 2 25.28 -3.62 -16.85
N ILE A 3 24.25 -3.01 -17.43
CA ILE A 3 23.09 -2.49 -16.67
C ILE A 3 22.41 -3.62 -15.87
N GLN A 4 22.26 -4.81 -16.47
CA GLN A 4 21.63 -5.95 -15.80
C GLN A 4 22.42 -6.39 -14.55
N GLN A 5 23.74 -6.39 -14.63
CA GLN A 5 24.61 -6.73 -13.50
C GLN A 5 24.53 -5.66 -12.40
N GLY A 6 24.60 -4.38 -12.77
CA GLY A 6 24.45 -3.27 -11.81
C GLY A 6 23.11 -3.28 -11.09
N ILE A 7 22.00 -3.66 -11.78
CA ILE A 7 20.69 -3.81 -11.14
C ILE A 7 20.70 -4.93 -10.09
N LYS A 8 21.36 -6.06 -10.37
CA LYS A 8 21.49 -7.16 -9.38
C LYS A 8 22.24 -6.70 -8.14
N GLU A 9 23.35 -6.01 -8.31
CA GLU A 9 24.17 -5.48 -7.21
C GLU A 9 23.41 -4.44 -6.39
N PHE A 10 22.72 -3.51 -7.05
CA PHE A 10 21.86 -2.55 -6.36
C PHE A 10 20.74 -3.22 -5.55
N LEU A 11 20.12 -4.29 -6.05
CA LEU A 11 19.10 -5.03 -5.32
C LEU A 11 19.68 -5.73 -4.09
N ILE A 12 20.90 -6.26 -4.15
CA ILE A 12 21.62 -6.81 -3.00
C ILE A 12 21.92 -5.70 -2.00
N GLU A 13 22.40 -4.55 -2.43
CA GLU A 13 22.71 -3.40 -1.57
C GLU A 13 21.48 -2.95 -0.75
N ILE A 14 20.31 -2.78 -1.38
CA ILE A 14 19.09 -2.41 -0.65
C ILE A 14 18.56 -3.53 0.25
N GLU A 15 18.87 -4.80 -0.04
CA GLU A 15 18.58 -5.93 0.84
C GLU A 15 19.47 -5.90 2.10
N VAL A 16 20.76 -5.67 1.94
CA VAL A 16 21.73 -5.46 3.05
C VAL A 16 21.30 -4.27 3.92
N ARG A 17 20.81 -3.19 3.31
CA ARG A 17 20.23 -2.02 4.01
C ARG A 17 18.87 -2.31 4.67
N LYS A 18 18.42 -3.56 4.71
CA LYS A 18 17.17 -4.03 5.36
C LYS A 18 15.90 -3.34 4.82
N TYR A 19 15.86 -3.05 3.53
CA TYR A 19 14.60 -2.62 2.89
C TYR A 19 13.59 -3.75 2.93
N THR A 20 12.29 -3.40 3.03
CA THR A 20 11.24 -4.43 3.09
C THR A 20 11.15 -5.22 1.78
N PRO A 21 10.78 -6.52 1.79
CA PRO A 21 10.61 -7.33 0.57
C PRO A 21 9.66 -6.67 -0.45
N ARG A 22 8.64 -5.97 0.03
CA ARG A 22 7.72 -5.20 -0.83
C ARG A 22 8.42 -4.04 -1.54
N THR A 23 9.30 -3.32 -0.85
CA THR A 23 10.09 -2.22 -1.43
C THR A 23 11.07 -2.74 -2.48
N ILE A 24 11.81 -3.81 -2.17
CA ILE A 24 12.75 -4.46 -3.08
C ILE A 24 12.04 -4.93 -4.36
N ARG A 25 10.86 -5.56 -4.21
CA ARG A 25 10.03 -5.95 -5.37
C ARG A 25 9.62 -4.74 -6.21
N GLY A 26 9.27 -3.62 -5.57
CA GLY A 26 8.95 -2.36 -6.26
C GLY A 26 10.12 -1.85 -7.08
N TYR A 27 11.33 -1.79 -6.50
CA TYR A 27 12.55 -1.43 -7.23
C TYR A 27 12.82 -2.38 -8.41
N ARG A 28 12.77 -3.69 -8.18
CA ARG A 28 12.96 -4.69 -9.23
C ARG A 28 12.01 -4.49 -10.41
N ASN A 29 10.72 -4.29 -10.15
CA ASN A 29 9.73 -4.06 -11.19
C ASN A 29 10.01 -2.77 -11.99
N ASN A 30 10.34 -1.69 -11.30
CA ASN A 30 10.65 -0.41 -11.94
C ASN A 30 11.93 -0.49 -12.79
N LEU A 31 12.97 -1.14 -12.27
CA LEU A 31 14.25 -1.27 -12.97
C LEU A 31 14.17 -2.24 -14.15
N ASN A 32 13.33 -3.27 -14.09
CA ASN A 32 13.07 -4.14 -15.23
C ASN A 32 12.43 -3.38 -16.42
N LEU A 33 11.59 -2.38 -16.14
CA LEU A 33 11.05 -1.52 -17.21
C LEU A 33 12.14 -0.66 -17.86
N PHE A 34 13.06 -0.12 -17.05
CA PHE A 34 14.18 0.66 -17.54
C PHE A 34 15.19 -0.21 -18.30
N LEU A 35 15.52 -1.40 -17.78
CA LEU A 35 16.39 -2.37 -18.44
C LEU A 35 15.86 -2.75 -19.82
N ARG A 36 14.56 -3.06 -19.92
CA ARG A 36 13.92 -3.38 -21.20
C ARG A 36 14.09 -2.24 -22.21
N PHE A 37 13.81 -1.01 -21.80
CA PHE A 37 14.01 0.17 -22.63
C PHE A 37 15.47 0.29 -23.10
N CYS A 38 16.45 0.12 -22.20
CA CYS A 38 17.86 0.19 -22.55
C CYS A 38 18.25 -0.91 -23.57
N THR A 39 17.73 -2.14 -23.37
CA THR A 39 17.96 -3.24 -24.32
C THR A 39 17.39 -2.95 -25.71
N GLU A 40 16.16 -2.43 -25.78
CA GLU A 40 15.49 -2.03 -27.03
C GLU A 40 16.24 -0.90 -27.78
N HIS A 41 17.06 -0.13 -27.07
CA HIS A 41 17.86 0.99 -27.63
C HIS A 41 19.36 0.67 -27.67
N GLU A 42 19.74 -0.59 -27.56
CA GLU A 42 21.13 -1.09 -27.63
C GLU A 42 22.08 -0.45 -26.60
N ILE A 43 21.54 -0.01 -25.45
CA ILE A 43 22.32 0.56 -24.34
C ILE A 43 22.60 -0.57 -23.34
N ALA A 44 23.76 -1.22 -23.45
CA ALA A 44 24.12 -2.35 -22.60
C ALA A 44 24.91 -1.91 -21.33
N ALA A 45 25.74 -0.89 -21.45
CA ALA A 45 26.65 -0.46 -20.39
C ALA A 45 26.13 0.74 -19.61
N ILE A 46 26.36 0.76 -18.29
CA ILE A 46 25.93 1.86 -17.39
C ILE A 46 26.62 3.17 -17.76
N GLU A 47 27.86 3.11 -18.23
CA GLU A 47 28.65 4.26 -18.66
C GLU A 47 27.97 5.04 -19.81
N ASN A 48 27.17 4.34 -20.61
CA ASN A 48 26.42 4.91 -21.74
C ASN A 48 25.06 5.52 -21.34
N VAL A 49 24.65 5.35 -20.07
CA VAL A 49 23.42 5.94 -19.58
C VAL A 49 23.62 7.40 -19.22
N THR A 50 22.96 8.27 -19.95
CA THR A 50 23.03 9.73 -19.80
C THR A 50 21.69 10.33 -19.40
N LEU A 51 21.66 11.64 -19.10
CA LEU A 51 20.42 12.37 -18.95
C LEU A 51 19.51 12.26 -20.19
N ALA A 52 20.10 12.22 -21.38
CA ALA A 52 19.35 12.05 -22.64
C ALA A 52 18.64 10.69 -22.68
N THR A 53 19.31 9.62 -22.27
CA THR A 53 18.72 8.27 -22.13
C THR A 53 17.49 8.30 -21.21
N VAL A 54 17.61 8.91 -20.03
CA VAL A 54 16.50 9.00 -19.08
C VAL A 54 15.35 9.86 -19.61
N LYS A 55 15.64 10.95 -20.33
CA LYS A 55 14.62 11.76 -21.03
C LYS A 55 13.88 10.96 -22.10
N GLN A 56 14.59 10.15 -22.90
CA GLN A 56 13.98 9.29 -23.91
C GLN A 56 13.10 8.21 -23.26
N PHE A 57 13.58 7.56 -22.19
CA PHE A 57 12.77 6.63 -21.39
C PHE A 57 11.50 7.29 -20.86
N THR A 58 11.62 8.49 -20.27
CA THR A 58 10.48 9.26 -19.76
C THR A 58 9.47 9.58 -20.87
N ARG A 59 9.96 9.97 -22.06
CA ARG A 59 9.13 10.24 -23.24
C ARG A 59 8.38 8.98 -23.70
N ALA A 60 9.05 7.83 -23.77
CA ALA A 60 8.44 6.55 -24.12
C ALA A 60 7.33 6.15 -23.13
N MET A 61 7.59 6.33 -21.82
CA MET A 61 6.59 6.08 -20.78
C MET A 61 5.39 7.02 -20.90
N THR A 62 5.61 8.30 -21.24
CA THR A 62 4.54 9.30 -21.41
C THR A 62 3.68 8.96 -22.63
N ALA A 63 4.28 8.51 -23.73
CA ALA A 63 3.56 8.08 -24.95
C ALA A 63 2.58 6.92 -24.67
N SER A 64 2.83 6.11 -23.65
CA SER A 64 1.93 5.02 -23.22
C SER A 64 0.69 5.48 -22.44
N LYS A 65 0.37 6.79 -22.40
CA LYS A 65 -0.80 7.41 -21.75
C LYS A 65 -0.91 7.10 -20.24
N LYS A 66 0.18 6.79 -19.56
CA LYS A 66 0.20 6.56 -18.11
C LYS A 66 0.22 7.88 -17.35
N LYS A 67 -0.36 7.90 -16.15
CA LYS A 67 -0.37 9.09 -15.28
C LYS A 67 1.05 9.50 -14.89
N GLY A 68 1.32 10.80 -14.83
CA GLY A 68 2.62 11.35 -14.42
C GLY A 68 3.09 10.84 -13.04
N THR A 69 2.17 10.68 -12.09
CA THR A 69 2.47 10.11 -10.76
C THR A 69 2.99 8.67 -10.85
N TYR A 70 2.45 7.84 -11.75
CA TYR A 70 2.94 6.48 -11.97
C TYR A 70 4.34 6.49 -12.61
N ILE A 71 4.55 7.34 -13.63
CA ILE A 71 5.83 7.50 -14.30
C ILE A 71 6.88 7.97 -13.30
N ASN A 72 6.59 8.99 -12.49
CA ASN A 72 7.48 9.48 -11.45
C ASN A 72 7.77 8.42 -10.37
N GLY A 73 6.82 7.53 -10.07
CA GLY A 73 7.05 6.37 -9.22
C GLY A 73 8.13 5.43 -9.76
N ILE A 74 8.13 5.17 -11.08
CA ILE A 74 9.18 4.38 -11.76
C ILE A 74 10.49 5.15 -11.77
N LEU A 75 10.46 6.43 -12.14
CA LEU A 75 11.63 7.31 -12.20
C LEU A 75 12.35 7.45 -10.86
N LYS A 76 11.63 7.42 -9.72
CA LYS A 76 12.24 7.35 -8.38
C LYS A 76 13.15 6.13 -8.23
N GLY A 77 12.71 4.97 -8.71
CA GLY A 77 13.51 3.74 -8.69
C GLY A 77 14.75 3.84 -9.58
N VAL A 78 14.56 4.33 -10.81
CA VAL A 78 15.65 4.55 -11.77
C VAL A 78 16.67 5.57 -11.22
N LYS A 79 16.20 6.68 -10.64
CA LYS A 79 17.07 7.68 -10.01
C LYS A 79 17.92 7.09 -8.91
N SER A 80 17.33 6.30 -8.01
CA SER A 80 18.06 5.68 -6.90
C SER A 80 19.14 4.71 -7.41
N PHE A 81 18.83 3.94 -8.43
CA PHE A 81 19.77 3.03 -9.06
C PHE A 81 20.93 3.76 -9.75
N LEU A 82 20.63 4.75 -10.58
CA LEU A 82 21.68 5.52 -11.28
C LEU A 82 22.55 6.33 -10.32
N GLN A 83 21.97 6.81 -9.21
CA GLN A 83 22.75 7.47 -8.16
C GLN A 83 23.70 6.49 -7.47
N TYR A 84 23.25 5.27 -7.18
CA TYR A 84 24.11 4.19 -6.69
C TYR A 84 25.25 3.90 -7.67
N CYS A 85 24.95 3.73 -8.96
CA CYS A 85 25.97 3.50 -9.97
C CYS A 85 27.00 4.63 -10.05
N TYR A 86 26.58 5.89 -9.86
CA TYR A 86 27.49 7.03 -9.82
C TYR A 86 28.38 6.98 -8.56
N GLU A 87 27.82 6.65 -7.41
CA GLU A 87 28.55 6.58 -6.13
C GLU A 87 29.56 5.41 -6.10
N GLU A 88 29.25 4.31 -6.77
CA GLU A 88 30.16 3.15 -6.94
C GLU A 88 31.16 3.32 -8.11
N GLY A 89 31.11 4.44 -8.84
CA GLY A 89 32.01 4.68 -9.97
C GLY A 89 31.70 3.89 -11.25
N TYR A 90 30.51 3.27 -11.35
CA TYR A 90 30.10 2.50 -12.54
C TYR A 90 29.59 3.39 -13.67
N GLY A 91 29.29 4.65 -13.43
CA GLY A 91 28.79 5.59 -14.43
C GLY A 91 29.00 7.03 -14.03
N ALA A 92 29.04 7.93 -15.03
CA ALA A 92 29.31 9.35 -14.83
C ALA A 92 28.06 10.22 -14.53
N PHE A 93 26.86 9.67 -14.64
CA PHE A 93 25.62 10.44 -14.53
C PHE A 93 25.21 10.68 -13.08
N ASN A 94 25.53 11.87 -12.56
CA ASN A 94 25.09 12.34 -11.24
C ASN A 94 23.62 12.79 -11.28
N THR A 95 22.73 12.00 -10.71
CA THR A 95 21.28 12.28 -10.70
C THR A 95 20.85 13.37 -9.71
N LYS A 96 21.77 13.86 -8.85
CA LYS A 96 21.49 14.95 -7.91
C LYS A 96 21.41 16.30 -8.62
N CYS A 97 22.13 16.48 -9.73
CA CYS A 97 22.19 17.74 -10.46
C CYS A 97 20.90 18.04 -11.24
N CYS A 98 20.37 17.05 -11.94
CA CYS A 98 19.12 17.19 -12.67
C CYS A 98 18.48 15.80 -12.93
N PHE A 99 17.16 15.76 -13.00
CA PHE A 99 16.43 14.54 -13.32
C PHE A 99 15.09 14.86 -14.02
N PRO A 100 14.67 14.16 -15.09
CA PRO A 100 13.54 14.54 -15.93
C PRO A 100 12.21 14.04 -15.35
N TRP A 101 11.67 14.74 -14.36
CA TRP A 101 10.38 14.45 -13.78
C TRP A 101 9.22 14.82 -14.71
N CYS A 102 8.17 14.00 -14.71
CA CYS A 102 6.91 14.35 -15.34
C CYS A 102 6.13 15.34 -14.48
N LYS A 103 5.41 16.27 -15.13
CA LYS A 103 4.42 17.10 -14.44
C LYS A 103 3.32 16.21 -13.87
N GLU A 104 3.04 16.34 -12.59
CA GLU A 104 1.95 15.63 -11.93
C GLU A 104 0.70 16.50 -11.88
N GLU A 105 -0.44 15.90 -12.25
CA GLU A 105 -1.73 16.51 -11.99
C GLU A 105 -2.02 16.43 -10.49
N ARG A 106 -2.48 17.53 -9.90
CA ARG A 106 -2.94 17.54 -8.52
C ARG A 106 -4.19 16.68 -8.42
N ALA A 107 -4.10 15.55 -7.76
CA ALA A 107 -5.27 14.75 -7.46
C ALA A 107 -6.14 15.49 -6.44
N VAL A 108 -7.40 15.73 -6.77
CA VAL A 108 -8.38 16.17 -5.78
C VAL A 108 -8.64 14.98 -4.87
N ILE A 109 -8.33 15.14 -3.58
CA ILE A 109 -8.62 14.13 -2.57
C ILE A 109 -10.12 14.21 -2.30
N THR A 110 -10.85 13.16 -2.67
CA THR A 110 -12.27 13.01 -2.35
C THR A 110 -12.44 12.13 -1.12
N ALA A 111 -13.25 12.58 -0.16
CA ALA A 111 -13.68 11.80 0.99
C ALA A 111 -15.12 11.32 0.79
N PHE A 112 -15.54 10.29 1.52
CA PHE A 112 -16.93 9.87 1.52
C PHE A 112 -17.85 10.97 2.08
N THR A 113 -19.05 11.04 1.57
CA THR A 113 -20.12 11.81 2.22
C THR A 113 -20.77 10.97 3.34
N PRO A 114 -21.40 11.60 4.35
CA PRO A 114 -22.14 10.86 5.38
C PRO A 114 -23.19 9.92 4.81
N GLN A 115 -23.85 10.31 3.70
CA GLN A 115 -24.84 9.47 3.04
C GLN A 115 -24.23 8.22 2.41
N GLN A 116 -23.04 8.33 1.79
CA GLN A 116 -22.31 7.20 1.23
C GLN A 116 -21.86 6.22 2.33
N VAL A 117 -21.40 6.74 3.46
CA VAL A 117 -21.08 5.93 4.64
C VAL A 117 -22.33 5.18 5.14
N LYS A 118 -23.45 5.86 5.25
CA LYS A 118 -24.73 5.24 5.63
C LYS A 118 -25.11 4.10 4.68
N THR A 119 -24.96 4.30 3.38
CA THR A 119 -25.20 3.26 2.35
C THR A 119 -24.31 2.04 2.57
N MET A 120 -23.00 2.23 2.85
CA MET A 120 -22.09 1.12 3.14
C MET A 120 -22.57 0.28 4.34
N PHE A 121 -23.00 0.93 5.41
CA PHE A 121 -23.55 0.23 6.58
C PHE A 121 -24.90 -0.44 6.32
N GLN A 122 -25.72 0.13 5.45
CA GLN A 122 -26.98 -0.49 5.02
C GLN A 122 -26.73 -1.74 4.17
N ASN A 123 -25.69 -1.75 3.33
CA ASN A 123 -25.30 -2.92 2.56
C ASN A 123 -24.64 -4.01 3.44
N CYS A 124 -24.06 -3.63 4.59
CA CYS A 124 -23.43 -4.54 5.54
C CYS A 124 -24.41 -5.00 6.62
N ARG A 125 -25.45 -5.75 6.20
CA ARG A 125 -26.47 -6.32 7.11
C ARG A 125 -26.22 -7.82 7.30
N GLY A 126 -26.64 -8.32 8.45
CA GLY A 126 -26.54 -9.74 8.82
C GLY A 126 -26.10 -9.93 10.26
N SER A 127 -26.30 -11.14 10.77
CA SER A 127 -25.97 -11.56 12.14
C SER A 127 -24.94 -12.68 12.20
N ASP A 128 -24.48 -13.16 11.02
CA ASP A 128 -23.45 -14.18 10.95
C ASP A 128 -22.06 -13.60 11.26
N PHE A 129 -21.09 -14.49 11.52
CA PHE A 129 -19.71 -14.12 11.83
C PHE A 129 -19.13 -13.12 10.82
N LYS A 130 -19.37 -13.38 9.51
CA LYS A 130 -18.81 -12.56 8.44
C LYS A 130 -19.39 -11.15 8.44
N ALA A 131 -20.71 -11.01 8.56
CA ALA A 131 -21.37 -9.71 8.54
C ALA A 131 -20.99 -8.87 9.77
N ILE A 132 -20.93 -9.48 10.96
CA ILE A 132 -20.53 -8.79 12.20
C ILE A 132 -19.07 -8.36 12.14
N ARG A 133 -18.15 -9.24 11.69
CA ARG A 133 -16.74 -8.89 11.45
C ARG A 133 -16.61 -7.73 10.47
N ASP A 134 -17.24 -7.83 9.31
CA ASP A 134 -17.13 -6.86 8.23
C ASP A 134 -17.66 -5.49 8.67
N ARG A 135 -18.77 -5.48 9.45
CA ARG A 135 -19.30 -4.26 10.04
C ARG A 135 -18.33 -3.63 11.04
N THR A 136 -17.67 -4.44 11.86
CA THR A 136 -16.65 -3.95 12.81
C THR A 136 -15.44 -3.38 12.09
N ILE A 137 -14.99 -4.02 10.99
CA ILE A 137 -13.91 -3.52 10.14
C ILE A 137 -14.29 -2.15 9.54
N LEU A 138 -15.48 -2.04 8.95
CA LEU A 138 -15.97 -0.77 8.39
C LEU A 138 -16.01 0.34 9.45
N THR A 139 -16.55 0.03 10.63
CA THR A 139 -16.61 0.99 11.74
C THR A 139 -15.20 1.43 12.13
N MET A 140 -14.28 0.50 12.33
CA MET A 140 -12.92 0.81 12.72
C MET A 140 -12.19 1.67 11.69
N LEU A 141 -12.32 1.37 10.39
CA LEU A 141 -11.71 2.17 9.32
C LEU A 141 -12.23 3.61 9.27
N ILE A 142 -13.53 3.79 9.50
CA ILE A 142 -14.20 5.09 9.44
C ILE A 142 -13.96 5.91 10.70
N ASP A 143 -14.09 5.30 11.88
CA ASP A 143 -13.97 5.99 13.16
C ASP A 143 -12.52 6.33 13.55
N THR A 144 -11.54 5.63 12.99
CA THR A 144 -10.15 5.76 13.44
C THR A 144 -9.18 6.21 12.35
N GLY A 145 -9.60 6.15 11.10
CA GLY A 145 -8.74 6.48 9.95
C GLY A 145 -7.44 5.67 9.87
N ILE A 146 -7.36 4.48 10.51
CA ILE A 146 -6.15 3.63 10.45
C ILE A 146 -5.90 3.11 9.04
N ARG A 147 -4.62 2.78 8.75
CA ARG A 147 -4.29 2.18 7.45
C ARG A 147 -4.76 0.73 7.38
N CYS A 148 -5.14 0.28 6.19
CA CYS A 148 -5.61 -1.08 5.98
C CYS A 148 -4.61 -2.15 6.47
N LEU A 149 -3.32 -1.95 6.24
CA LEU A 149 -2.28 -2.87 6.73
C LEU A 149 -2.18 -2.86 8.26
N GLU A 150 -2.34 -1.69 8.89
CA GLU A 150 -2.37 -1.56 10.36
C GLU A 150 -3.58 -2.33 10.92
N LEU A 151 -4.78 -2.17 10.33
CA LEU A 151 -5.97 -2.93 10.71
C LEU A 151 -5.73 -4.45 10.63
N CYS A 152 -5.13 -4.94 9.55
CA CYS A 152 -4.86 -6.37 9.35
C CYS A 152 -3.84 -6.93 10.35
N SER A 153 -2.98 -6.08 10.94
CA SER A 153 -1.92 -6.48 11.86
C SER A 153 -2.24 -6.26 13.34
N ILE A 154 -3.42 -5.73 13.69
CA ILE A 154 -3.85 -5.60 15.09
C ILE A 154 -3.90 -6.97 15.75
N ARG A 155 -3.30 -7.09 16.93
CA ARG A 155 -3.38 -8.28 17.78
C ARG A 155 -4.38 -8.07 18.92
N PRO A 156 -4.90 -9.15 19.51
CA PRO A 156 -5.73 -9.02 20.72
C PRO A 156 -5.04 -8.24 21.83
N SER A 157 -3.72 -8.39 22.00
CA SER A 157 -2.91 -7.67 22.99
C SER A 157 -2.79 -6.16 22.72
N ASP A 158 -3.08 -5.68 21.52
CA ASP A 158 -3.06 -4.25 21.19
C ASP A 158 -4.37 -3.54 21.58
N ILE A 159 -5.43 -4.31 21.93
CA ILE A 159 -6.75 -3.79 22.29
C ILE A 159 -6.82 -3.56 23.80
N HIS A 160 -7.06 -2.34 24.20
CA HIS A 160 -7.27 -1.93 25.59
C HIS A 160 -8.72 -1.46 25.80
N GLU A 161 -9.06 -1.13 27.03
CA GLU A 161 -10.45 -0.72 27.36
C GLU A 161 -10.91 0.46 26.53
N ASP A 162 -10.15 1.54 26.43
CA ASP A 162 -10.56 2.78 25.78
C ASP A 162 -9.76 3.14 24.51
N TYR A 163 -8.74 2.33 24.16
CA TYR A 163 -7.86 2.63 23.06
C TYR A 163 -7.26 1.37 22.41
N ILE A 164 -6.72 1.57 21.21
CA ILE A 164 -5.97 0.56 20.45
C ILE A 164 -4.57 1.09 20.21
N ILE A 165 -3.55 0.26 20.46
CA ILE A 165 -2.16 0.55 20.07
C ILE A 165 -1.98 0.15 18.61
N ILE A 166 -1.66 1.11 17.75
CA ILE A 166 -1.41 0.88 16.32
C ILE A 166 0.09 0.91 16.03
N GLN A 167 0.59 -0.19 15.47
CA GLN A 167 1.97 -0.30 15.01
C GLN A 167 2.13 0.36 13.65
N GLY A 168 2.88 1.46 13.59
CA GLY A 168 3.17 2.20 12.35
C GLY A 168 4.49 1.78 11.69
N LYS A 169 4.89 2.51 10.64
CA LYS A 169 6.19 2.31 10.00
C LYS A 169 7.34 2.68 10.95
N ASN A 170 8.49 2.00 10.81
CA ASN A 170 9.71 2.23 11.59
C ASN A 170 9.50 2.08 13.10
N HIS A 171 8.72 1.08 13.51
CA HIS A 171 8.40 0.76 14.91
C HIS A 171 7.76 1.92 15.71
N LYS A 172 7.23 2.93 15.02
CA LYS A 172 6.48 3.99 15.69
C LYS A 172 5.10 3.48 16.08
N GLN A 173 4.75 3.67 17.33
CA GLN A 173 3.42 3.36 17.87
C GLN A 173 2.59 4.63 18.01
N ARG A 174 1.29 4.50 17.87
CA ARG A 174 0.34 5.54 18.26
C ARG A 174 -0.90 4.91 18.89
N VAL A 175 -1.52 5.67 19.76
CA VAL A 175 -2.77 5.31 20.41
C VAL A 175 -3.93 5.87 19.59
N VAL A 176 -4.99 5.08 19.45
CA VAL A 176 -6.24 5.47 18.78
C VAL A 176 -7.39 5.18 19.73
N PRO A 177 -8.24 6.18 20.06
CA PRO A 177 -9.37 6.00 20.97
C PRO A 177 -10.44 5.09 20.36
N ILE A 178 -11.17 4.38 21.20
CA ILE A 178 -12.30 3.53 20.82
C ILE A 178 -13.59 4.31 21.08
N THR A 179 -14.32 4.64 20.00
CA THR A 179 -15.64 5.28 20.15
C THR A 179 -16.67 4.31 20.72
N PRO A 180 -17.75 4.79 21.35
CA PRO A 180 -18.83 3.93 21.85
C PRO A 180 -19.43 3.03 20.76
N ILE A 181 -19.54 3.53 19.53
CA ILE A 181 -20.05 2.77 18.38
C ILE A 181 -19.09 1.65 18.01
N LEU A 182 -17.78 1.95 17.93
CA LEU A 182 -16.74 0.96 17.65
C LEU A 182 -16.72 -0.09 18.76
N ARG A 183 -16.74 0.30 20.03
CA ARG A 183 -16.79 -0.60 21.18
C ARG A 183 -17.96 -1.58 21.07
N LYS A 184 -19.16 -1.09 20.80
CA LYS A 184 -20.35 -1.93 20.63
C LYS A 184 -20.17 -2.99 19.53
N ASN A 185 -19.56 -2.62 18.41
CA ASN A 185 -19.31 -3.57 17.31
C ASN A 185 -18.18 -4.55 17.65
N MET A 186 -17.13 -4.12 18.37
CA MET A 186 -16.04 -4.97 18.83
C MET A 186 -16.53 -6.07 19.77
N VAL A 187 -17.30 -5.72 20.79
CA VAL A 187 -17.88 -6.68 21.74
C VAL A 187 -18.73 -7.74 21.02
N LYS A 188 -19.56 -7.32 20.05
CA LYS A 188 -20.33 -8.27 19.23
C LYS A 188 -19.44 -9.19 18.40
N TYR A 189 -18.38 -8.62 17.81
CA TYR A 189 -17.46 -9.39 17.00
C TYR A 189 -16.70 -10.42 17.85
N GLU A 190 -16.22 -10.04 19.03
CA GLU A 190 -15.50 -10.91 19.96
C GLU A 190 -16.36 -12.10 20.39
N ALA A 191 -17.60 -11.86 20.78
CA ALA A 191 -18.55 -12.92 21.15
C ALA A 191 -18.82 -13.91 20.02
N VAL A 192 -19.05 -13.40 18.79
CA VAL A 192 -19.28 -14.27 17.63
C VAL A 192 -18.01 -14.97 17.19
N LYS A 193 -16.85 -14.31 17.26
CA LYS A 193 -15.52 -14.87 16.95
C LYS A 193 -15.22 -16.06 17.89
N GLU A 194 -15.40 -15.89 19.19
CA GLU A 194 -15.19 -16.94 20.18
C GLU A 194 -16.06 -18.17 19.90
N SER A 195 -17.35 -17.95 19.67
CA SER A 195 -18.28 -19.04 19.35
C SER A 195 -17.90 -19.75 18.04
N TYR A 196 -17.55 -18.97 16.97
CA TYR A 196 -17.24 -19.51 15.64
C TYR A 196 -15.96 -20.34 15.60
N PHE A 197 -14.95 -19.97 16.41
CA PHE A 197 -13.63 -20.59 16.42
C PHE A 197 -13.37 -21.45 17.65
N ARG A 198 -14.38 -21.75 18.47
CA ARG A 198 -14.23 -22.49 19.73
C ARG A 198 -13.34 -23.73 19.66
N TYR A 199 -13.35 -24.44 18.53
CA TYR A 199 -12.61 -25.68 18.32
C TYR A 199 -11.64 -25.61 17.15
N LYS A 200 -11.22 -24.41 16.74
CA LYS A 200 -10.35 -24.20 15.60
C LYS A 200 -9.09 -23.43 15.97
N ASN A 201 -7.96 -23.85 15.45
CA ASN A 201 -6.74 -23.06 15.56
C ASN A 201 -6.83 -21.80 14.71
N THR A 202 -6.44 -20.67 15.28
CA THR A 202 -6.50 -19.35 14.63
C THR A 202 -5.15 -18.67 14.70
N ASP A 203 -4.91 -17.75 13.74
CA ASP A 203 -3.77 -16.85 13.80
C ASP A 203 -3.96 -15.83 14.94
N ASP A 204 -2.83 -15.32 15.49
CA ASP A 204 -2.80 -14.33 16.57
C ASP A 204 -3.03 -12.91 16.02
N THR A 205 -4.19 -12.71 15.34
CA THR A 205 -4.64 -11.39 14.88
C THR A 205 -6.06 -11.12 15.34
N TYR A 206 -6.37 -9.85 15.56
CA TYR A 206 -7.70 -9.47 16.01
C TYR A 206 -8.78 -9.83 14.98
N PHE A 207 -8.59 -9.44 13.72
CA PHE A 207 -9.52 -9.77 12.64
C PHE A 207 -9.09 -11.03 11.90
N LEU A 208 -10.00 -12.01 11.84
CA LEU A 208 -9.77 -13.29 11.20
C LEU A 208 -10.64 -13.49 9.95
N SER A 209 -10.12 -14.21 8.98
CA SER A 209 -10.91 -14.77 7.89
C SER A 209 -11.83 -15.88 8.43
N PHE A 210 -12.76 -16.37 7.62
CA PHE A 210 -13.63 -17.50 8.00
C PHE A 210 -12.87 -18.83 8.18
N HIS A 211 -11.62 -18.89 7.75
CA HIS A 211 -10.73 -20.03 7.97
C HIS A 211 -9.83 -19.88 9.22
N GLY A 212 -10.00 -18.83 10.03
CA GLY A 212 -9.16 -18.57 11.20
C GLY A 212 -7.78 -17.97 10.89
N ARG A 213 -7.53 -17.57 9.64
CA ARG A 213 -6.28 -16.91 9.24
C ARG A 213 -6.40 -15.40 9.31
N ALA A 214 -5.27 -14.72 9.49
CA ALA A 214 -5.17 -13.27 9.43
C ALA A 214 -5.80 -12.71 8.15
N LEU A 215 -6.48 -11.58 8.25
CA LEU A 215 -7.00 -10.90 7.07
C LEU A 215 -5.87 -10.25 6.27
N THR A 216 -5.99 -10.33 4.94
CA THR A 216 -5.10 -9.63 4.02
C THR A 216 -5.67 -8.27 3.62
N VAL A 217 -4.78 -7.34 3.22
CA VAL A 217 -5.20 -6.05 2.65
C VAL A 217 -6.15 -6.25 1.47
N SER A 218 -5.88 -7.22 0.60
CA SER A 218 -6.74 -7.54 -0.55
C SER A 218 -8.13 -8.00 -0.13
N ALA A 219 -8.24 -8.78 0.96
CA ALA A 219 -9.54 -9.21 1.49
C ALA A 219 -10.37 -8.01 1.99
N VAL A 220 -9.73 -7.05 2.66
CA VAL A 220 -10.40 -5.81 3.10
C VAL A 220 -10.78 -4.93 1.91
N GLU A 221 -9.96 -4.85 0.86
CA GLU A 221 -10.31 -4.13 -0.38
C GLU A 221 -11.53 -4.74 -1.09
N VAL A 222 -11.62 -6.07 -1.13
CA VAL A 222 -12.80 -6.78 -1.67
C VAL A 222 -14.05 -6.50 -0.84
N LEU A 223 -13.91 -6.53 0.49
CA LEU A 223 -14.98 -6.17 1.43
C LEU A 223 -15.49 -4.74 1.16
N MET A 224 -14.57 -3.79 1.04
CA MET A 224 -14.91 -2.38 0.75
C MET A 224 -15.69 -2.26 -0.56
N LYS A 225 -15.24 -2.91 -1.63
CA LYS A 225 -15.95 -2.91 -2.93
C LYS A 225 -17.34 -3.52 -2.82
N LYS A 226 -17.48 -4.63 -2.08
CA LYS A 226 -18.76 -5.30 -1.87
C LYS A 226 -19.78 -4.36 -1.20
N TYR A 227 -19.40 -3.73 -0.09
CA TYR A 227 -20.31 -2.87 0.68
C TYR A 227 -20.45 -1.47 0.10
N GLY A 228 -19.52 -1.04 -0.74
CA GLY A 228 -19.62 0.19 -1.51
C GLY A 228 -20.37 0.06 -2.84
N SER A 229 -21.02 -1.08 -3.10
CA SER A 229 -21.86 -1.24 -4.28
C SER A 229 -22.95 -0.19 -4.31
N GLY A 230 -23.15 0.46 -5.48
CA GLY A 230 -24.09 1.57 -5.65
C GLY A 230 -23.55 2.94 -5.23
N ILE A 231 -22.30 3.05 -4.78
CA ILE A 231 -21.65 4.34 -4.54
C ILE A 231 -20.89 4.76 -5.79
N GLU A 232 -21.33 5.84 -6.44
CA GLU A 232 -20.71 6.39 -7.64
C GLU A 232 -19.88 7.64 -7.34
N GLY A 233 -19.04 8.05 -8.30
CA GLY A 233 -18.25 9.28 -8.26
C GLY A 233 -17.02 9.25 -7.34
N ILE A 234 -16.82 8.18 -6.56
CA ILE A 234 -15.69 8.04 -5.65
C ILE A 234 -15.10 6.62 -5.67
N ARG A 235 -13.78 6.52 -5.52
CA ARG A 235 -13.13 5.22 -5.33
C ARG A 235 -13.42 4.66 -3.95
N VAL A 236 -14.17 3.57 -3.87
CA VAL A 236 -14.43 2.89 -2.59
C VAL A 236 -13.20 2.05 -2.21
N SER A 237 -12.49 2.50 -1.19
CA SER A 237 -11.27 1.84 -0.68
C SER A 237 -11.02 2.17 0.79
N PRO A 238 -10.23 1.36 1.52
CA PRO A 238 -9.83 1.68 2.90
C PRO A 238 -9.12 3.03 3.02
N HIS A 239 -8.40 3.45 1.98
CA HIS A 239 -7.71 4.74 1.96
C HIS A 239 -8.70 5.91 1.91
N THR A 240 -9.82 5.75 1.21
CA THR A 240 -10.89 6.76 1.15
C THR A 240 -11.57 6.93 2.51
N CYS A 241 -11.74 5.86 3.31
CA CYS A 241 -12.22 5.98 4.70
C CYS A 241 -11.32 6.89 5.54
N ARG A 242 -10.00 6.77 5.35
CA ARG A 242 -9.04 7.59 6.07
C ARG A 242 -9.10 9.09 5.71
N HIS A 243 -9.60 9.45 4.54
CA HIS A 243 -9.84 10.84 4.16
C HIS A 243 -11.16 11.40 4.71
N PHE A 244 -12.08 10.50 5.11
CA PHE A 244 -13.33 10.89 5.77
C PHE A 244 -13.12 11.22 7.25
N PHE A 245 -12.21 10.52 7.92
CA PHE A 245 -11.78 10.79 9.30
C PHE A 245 -11.00 12.11 9.39
#